data_7110085962980e9e4e79303954053186
#
_entry.id   7110085962980e9e4e79303954053186
#
_cell.length_a   1.000
_cell.length_b   1.000
_cell.length_c   1.000
_cell.angle_alpha   90.00
_cell.angle_beta   90.00
_cell.angle_gamma   90.00
#
_symmetry.space_group_name_H-M   'P 1'
#
loop_
_entity.id
_entity.type
_entity.pdbx_description
1 polymer ?
#
loop_
_entity_poly.entity_id
_entity_poly.type
_entity_poly.pdbx_seq_one_letter_code
_entity_poly.pdbx_strand_id
1 'polypeptide(L)'
;MLNKLKLVFVVLVLGSKFTIAQDFKASAYPDRIILTWAEDPTTTQSVTWRTDSTVSEAYAQVVKEESAPKIEKPLAKEYTAITTQLKGANYEKSNYHSVTFTGLAPNEIYTYRVGSGENWSEWFQFKTAPANEGETFSFIYLGDAQNDIKSKWSRVIRKAFATEGEARFIVHAGDLINRSNNDKEWGEWHYGGGFINGMIPSIPSSGNHEYFRDENKVLTLDPHWEAQYTLPKNGPEGLKESVYYIDYANLRMISLNSQMIVLDSNSIKIQATWLEEVLKNNPKKWTMVTYHHPIYSTAKGRDNKEFRDLFKPLFDKYHVDILLQGHDHTYSRGQNLPIGVSGKVGGPMYVVSVAGPKMYKIDVEPRWMDVFKEDTQLFQVISIKGDDLSFTAYKASGEIFDSFKLKKTAKNKAAEFIGVRK
;
A
#
# COMPACT_ATOMS: atom_id res chain seq x y z
N MET A 1 33.51 -71.81 -29.17
CA MET A 1 33.31 -70.38 -29.40
C MET A 1 32.24 -69.95 -28.43
N LEU A 2 32.61 -69.30 -27.31
CA LEU A 2 31.67 -68.83 -26.31
C LEU A 2 31.39 -67.34 -26.59
N ASN A 3 30.12 -67.01 -26.96
CA ASN A 3 29.66 -65.67 -27.07
C ASN A 3 29.39 -65.06 -25.64
N LYS A 4 30.15 -64.06 -25.24
CA LYS A 4 29.94 -63.32 -24.03
C LYS A 4 28.87 -62.22 -24.29
N LEU A 5 27.67 -62.45 -23.76
CA LEU A 5 26.61 -61.42 -23.73
C LEU A 5 26.95 -60.39 -22.65
N LYS A 6 27.24 -59.14 -23.03
CA LYS A 6 27.42 -58.04 -22.10
C LYS A 6 26.05 -57.41 -21.78
N LEU A 7 25.57 -57.65 -20.60
CA LEU A 7 24.37 -56.99 -20.07
C LEU A 7 24.74 -55.57 -19.65
N VAL A 8 24.21 -54.56 -20.35
CA VAL A 8 24.35 -53.17 -20.00
C VAL A 8 23.18 -52.81 -19.10
N PHE A 9 23.44 -52.58 -17.82
CA PHE A 9 22.46 -52.02 -16.89
C PHE A 9 22.39 -50.47 -17.10
N VAL A 10 21.31 -49.99 -17.70
CA VAL A 10 20.99 -48.57 -17.73
C VAL A 10 20.25 -48.22 -16.43
N VAL A 11 20.94 -47.59 -15.49
CA VAL A 11 20.33 -47.04 -14.30
C VAL A 11 19.67 -45.71 -14.69
N LEU A 12 18.35 -45.72 -14.87
CA LEU A 12 17.56 -44.51 -14.99
C LEU A 12 17.47 -43.84 -13.60
N VAL A 13 18.31 -42.86 -13.35
CA VAL A 13 18.15 -41.97 -12.19
C VAL A 13 16.99 -41.02 -12.50
N LEU A 14 15.80 -41.38 -12.06
CA LEU A 14 14.66 -40.47 -11.99
C LEU A 14 14.96 -39.40 -10.90
N GLY A 15 15.62 -38.34 -11.33
CA GLY A 15 15.79 -37.15 -10.51
C GLY A 15 14.42 -36.50 -10.26
N SER A 16 13.74 -36.92 -9.20
CA SER A 16 12.61 -36.14 -8.66
C SER A 16 13.15 -34.76 -8.26
N LYS A 17 12.85 -33.75 -9.07
CA LYS A 17 13.04 -32.35 -8.68
C LYS A 17 12.05 -32.09 -7.53
N PHE A 18 12.48 -32.28 -6.29
CA PHE A 18 11.82 -31.70 -5.15
C PHE A 18 11.99 -30.18 -5.27
N THR A 19 11.02 -29.52 -5.88
CA THR A 19 10.87 -28.08 -5.69
C THR A 19 10.43 -27.90 -4.25
N ILE A 20 11.37 -27.64 -3.36
CA ILE A 20 11.03 -27.15 -2.01
C ILE A 20 10.42 -25.76 -2.25
N ALA A 21 9.09 -25.69 -2.31
CA ALA A 21 8.38 -24.45 -2.25
C ALA A 21 8.74 -23.80 -0.91
N GLN A 22 9.09 -22.52 -0.91
CA GLN A 22 9.31 -21.81 0.33
C GLN A 22 8.01 -21.87 1.14
N ASP A 23 8.08 -22.45 2.33
CA ASP A 23 6.98 -22.52 3.27
C ASP A 23 6.98 -21.23 4.09
N PHE A 24 5.88 -20.46 4.02
CA PHE A 24 5.66 -19.25 4.84
C PHE A 24 4.85 -19.59 6.11
N LYS A 25 5.03 -20.82 6.62
CA LYS A 25 4.35 -21.29 7.82
C LYS A 25 4.70 -20.40 9.00
N ALA A 26 3.69 -20.04 9.79
CA ALA A 26 3.89 -19.30 11.03
C ALA A 26 4.68 -20.14 12.05
N SER A 27 5.48 -19.46 12.87
CA SER A 27 6.25 -20.05 13.97
C SER A 27 6.08 -19.21 15.23
N ALA A 28 6.69 -19.62 16.33
CA ALA A 28 6.70 -18.81 17.55
C ALA A 28 7.54 -17.52 17.40
N TYR A 29 8.41 -17.43 16.39
CA TYR A 29 9.11 -16.19 16.07
C TYR A 29 8.18 -15.24 15.28
N PRO A 30 8.20 -13.93 15.58
CA PRO A 30 7.41 -12.94 14.86
C PRO A 30 7.82 -12.84 13.39
N ASP A 31 6.83 -12.86 12.51
CA ASP A 31 6.99 -12.57 11.08
C ASP A 31 5.94 -11.57 10.60
N ARG A 32 5.96 -11.19 9.33
CA ARG A 32 5.01 -10.24 8.71
C ARG A 32 4.87 -8.93 9.47
N ILE A 33 5.99 -8.44 10.00
CA ILE A 33 6.02 -7.18 10.76
C ILE A 33 5.75 -6.03 9.80
N ILE A 34 4.72 -5.22 10.11
CA ILE A 34 4.33 -4.08 9.29
C ILE A 34 3.90 -2.90 10.14
N LEU A 35 4.34 -1.71 9.73
CA LEU A 35 3.93 -0.45 10.31
C LEU A 35 2.73 0.14 9.56
N THR A 36 1.78 0.67 10.33
CA THR A 36 0.61 1.44 9.84
C THR A 36 0.31 2.55 10.83
N TRP A 37 -0.72 3.35 10.58
CA TRP A 37 -1.22 4.34 11.54
C TRP A 37 -2.70 4.11 11.80
N ALA A 38 -3.07 4.01 13.08
CA ALA A 38 -4.46 4.04 13.53
C ALA A 38 -4.91 5.46 13.92
N GLU A 39 -3.96 6.29 14.36
CA GLU A 39 -4.18 7.61 14.94
C GLU A 39 -3.16 8.61 14.36
N ASP A 40 -2.95 9.74 15.07
CA ASP A 40 -2.05 10.83 14.66
C ASP A 40 -0.60 10.36 14.45
N PRO A 41 -0.05 10.42 13.23
CA PRO A 41 1.33 10.02 12.93
C PRO A 41 2.41 10.83 13.65
N THR A 42 2.07 12.00 14.20
CA THR A 42 3.04 12.84 14.92
C THR A 42 3.37 12.28 16.30
N THR A 43 2.44 11.55 16.92
CA THR A 43 2.54 11.08 18.31
C THR A 43 2.27 9.61 18.50
N THR A 44 1.96 8.88 17.41
CA THR A 44 1.64 7.46 17.47
C THR A 44 2.29 6.68 16.32
N GLN A 45 2.47 5.38 16.52
CA GLN A 45 2.85 4.42 15.49
C GLN A 45 2.22 3.06 15.79
N SER A 46 1.52 2.47 14.85
CA SER A 46 0.99 1.11 14.96
C SER A 46 1.93 0.11 14.32
N VAL A 47 2.07 -1.06 14.94
CA VAL A 47 2.79 -2.22 14.41
C VAL A 47 1.91 -3.45 14.52
N THR A 48 1.90 -4.26 13.47
CA THR A 48 1.23 -5.57 13.45
C THR A 48 2.24 -6.63 13.03
N TRP A 49 2.12 -7.84 13.59
CA TRP A 49 2.96 -8.99 13.25
C TRP A 49 2.20 -10.30 13.43
N ARG A 50 2.74 -11.38 12.90
CA ARG A 50 2.15 -12.71 13.01
C ARG A 50 3.07 -13.66 13.81
N THR A 51 2.44 -14.61 14.53
CA THR A 51 3.08 -15.81 15.07
C THR A 51 2.20 -17.04 14.82
N ASP A 52 2.65 -18.23 15.17
CA ASP A 52 1.78 -19.38 15.23
C ASP A 52 0.80 -19.29 16.43
N SER A 53 -0.17 -20.19 16.47
CA SER A 53 -1.24 -20.17 17.48
C SER A 53 -0.79 -20.57 18.90
N THR A 54 0.47 -20.92 19.11
CA THR A 54 1.02 -21.24 20.46
C THR A 54 1.35 -19.96 21.24
N VAL A 55 1.59 -18.85 20.56
CA VAL A 55 1.88 -17.55 21.18
C VAL A 55 0.57 -16.81 21.44
N SER A 56 -0.01 -16.99 22.62
CA SER A 56 -1.27 -16.33 23.00
C SER A 56 -1.09 -14.92 23.56
N GLU A 57 0.09 -14.59 24.02
CA GLU A 57 0.43 -13.29 24.62
C GLU A 57 1.74 -12.78 24.01
N ALA A 58 1.72 -11.56 23.50
CA ALA A 58 2.84 -10.97 22.79
C ALA A 58 3.02 -9.49 23.16
N TYR A 59 4.21 -8.96 22.90
CA TYR A 59 4.63 -7.65 23.36
C TYR A 59 5.37 -6.90 22.26
N ALA A 60 5.33 -5.56 22.33
CA ALA A 60 6.18 -4.68 21.57
C ALA A 60 6.95 -3.76 22.51
N GLN A 61 8.22 -3.55 22.22
CA GLN A 61 9.09 -2.63 22.96
C GLN A 61 9.48 -1.48 22.05
N VAL A 62 9.47 -0.25 22.58
CA VAL A 62 9.87 0.95 21.86
C VAL A 62 10.70 1.88 22.74
N VAL A 63 11.70 2.51 22.14
CA VAL A 63 12.56 3.50 22.79
C VAL A 63 12.93 4.58 21.79
N LYS A 64 13.15 5.82 22.25
CA LYS A 64 13.72 6.87 21.40
C LYS A 64 15.15 6.47 21.00
N GLU A 65 15.51 6.63 19.73
CA GLU A 65 16.81 6.27 19.21
C GLU A 65 17.89 7.21 19.76
N GLU A 66 18.94 6.64 20.37
CA GLU A 66 20.08 7.37 20.94
C GLU A 66 21.42 6.89 20.39
N SER A 67 21.41 6.03 19.35
CA SER A 67 22.61 5.42 18.77
C SER A 67 23.47 4.61 19.75
N ALA A 68 22.97 4.35 20.95
CA ALA A 68 23.65 3.54 21.94
C ALA A 68 23.47 2.04 21.65
N PRO A 69 24.52 1.20 21.78
CA PRO A 69 24.40 -0.24 21.53
C PRO A 69 23.55 -0.99 22.56
N LYS A 70 23.31 -0.38 23.72
CA LYS A 70 22.47 -0.94 24.79
C LYS A 70 21.06 -0.33 24.71
N ILE A 71 20.17 -1.00 23.98
CA ILE A 71 18.76 -0.62 23.83
C ILE A 71 17.88 -1.34 24.87
N GLU A 72 18.47 -2.10 25.78
CA GLU A 72 17.81 -3.02 26.69
C GLU A 72 17.10 -2.31 27.86
N LYS A 73 16.19 -3.08 28.52
CA LYS A 73 15.54 -2.65 29.76
C LYS A 73 16.58 -2.03 30.74
N PRO A 74 16.26 -0.87 31.39
CA PRO A 74 14.91 -0.34 31.63
C PRO A 74 14.47 0.78 30.66
N LEU A 75 15.18 1.07 29.59
CA LEU A 75 14.92 2.25 28.72
C LEU A 75 13.74 2.06 27.77
N ALA A 76 13.52 0.84 27.28
CA ALA A 76 12.43 0.56 26.36
C ALA A 76 11.09 0.42 27.07
N LYS A 77 10.10 1.20 26.64
CA LYS A 77 8.71 1.05 27.09
C LYS A 77 8.08 -0.18 26.42
N GLU A 78 7.45 -1.04 27.21
CA GLU A 78 6.79 -2.26 26.74
C GLU A 78 5.27 -2.09 26.69
N TYR A 79 4.66 -2.62 25.62
CA TYR A 79 3.23 -2.62 25.38
C TYR A 79 2.75 -4.05 25.16
N THR A 80 1.65 -4.44 25.82
CA THR A 80 0.97 -5.71 25.55
C THR A 80 0.17 -5.62 24.27
N ALA A 81 0.30 -6.61 23.40
CA ALA A 81 -0.41 -6.65 22.12
C ALA A 81 -1.87 -7.09 22.27
N ILE A 82 -2.72 -6.56 21.39
CA ILE A 82 -4.02 -7.15 21.10
C ILE A 82 -3.78 -8.32 20.15
N THR A 83 -4.32 -9.51 20.48
CA THR A 83 -4.12 -10.73 19.69
C THR A 83 -5.42 -11.17 19.04
N THR A 84 -5.40 -11.35 17.72
CA THR A 84 -6.51 -11.89 16.91
C THR A 84 -6.09 -13.20 16.28
N GLN A 85 -6.83 -14.29 16.51
CA GLN A 85 -6.55 -15.57 15.87
C GLN A 85 -7.29 -15.68 14.54
N LEU A 86 -6.57 -15.99 13.49
CA LEU A 86 -7.14 -16.34 12.17
C LEU A 86 -6.92 -17.81 11.84
N LYS A 87 -7.93 -18.37 11.16
CA LYS A 87 -7.84 -19.65 10.49
C LYS A 87 -8.09 -19.42 9.01
N GLY A 88 -7.06 -19.48 8.20
CA GLY A 88 -7.22 -19.40 6.75
C GLY A 88 -7.77 -20.67 6.14
N ALA A 89 -8.28 -20.57 4.90
CA ALA A 89 -8.92 -21.69 4.20
C ALA A 89 -7.96 -22.88 3.96
N ASN A 90 -6.67 -22.63 3.83
CA ASN A 90 -5.66 -23.62 3.41
C ASN A 90 -4.46 -23.73 4.38
N TYR A 91 -4.55 -23.24 5.63
CA TYR A 91 -3.43 -23.24 6.55
C TYR A 91 -3.85 -23.42 8.02
N GLU A 92 -2.88 -23.67 8.85
CA GLU A 92 -3.06 -23.77 10.31
C GLU A 92 -3.45 -22.42 10.90
N LYS A 93 -4.02 -22.44 12.09
CA LYS A 93 -4.32 -21.23 12.84
C LYS A 93 -3.05 -20.44 13.12
N SER A 94 -3.10 -19.15 12.95
CA SER A 94 -2.05 -18.22 13.36
C SER A 94 -2.62 -17.07 14.16
N ASN A 95 -1.79 -16.45 14.98
CA ASN A 95 -2.14 -15.29 15.77
C ASN A 95 -1.52 -14.06 15.13
N TYR A 96 -2.34 -13.03 14.96
CA TYR A 96 -1.91 -11.69 14.59
C TYR A 96 -1.97 -10.81 15.83
N HIS A 97 -0.91 -10.05 16.02
CA HIS A 97 -0.71 -9.21 17.19
C HIS A 97 -0.59 -7.76 16.75
N SER A 98 -1.21 -6.84 17.46
CA SER A 98 -1.11 -5.41 17.15
C SER A 98 -0.84 -4.58 18.39
N VAL A 99 -0.03 -3.54 18.24
CA VAL A 99 0.25 -2.51 19.23
C VAL A 99 0.22 -1.16 18.57
N THR A 100 -0.36 -0.16 19.22
CA THR A 100 -0.17 1.25 18.88
C THR A 100 0.66 1.91 19.97
N PHE A 101 1.89 2.30 19.62
CA PHE A 101 2.73 3.14 20.47
C PHE A 101 2.13 4.53 20.55
N THR A 102 2.05 5.09 21.75
CA THR A 102 1.45 6.40 21.99
C THR A 102 2.36 7.30 22.85
N GLY A 103 2.12 8.61 22.77
CA GLY A 103 2.90 9.61 23.51
C GLY A 103 4.31 9.79 22.97
N LEU A 104 4.49 9.54 21.67
CA LEU A 104 5.75 9.77 20.97
C LEU A 104 5.95 11.27 20.71
N ALA A 105 7.21 11.70 20.60
CA ALA A 105 7.54 13.06 20.20
C ALA A 105 7.51 13.17 18.65
N PRO A 106 7.06 14.28 18.08
CA PRO A 106 7.06 14.49 16.63
C PRO A 106 8.46 14.60 16.06
N ASN A 107 8.62 14.15 14.80
CA ASN A 107 9.88 14.23 14.01
C ASN A 107 11.09 13.52 14.63
N GLU A 108 10.86 12.51 15.46
CA GLU A 108 11.88 11.77 16.18
C GLU A 108 12.01 10.33 15.63
N ILE A 109 13.21 9.78 15.72
CA ILE A 109 13.46 8.39 15.40
C ILE A 109 13.24 7.54 16.65
N TYR A 110 12.53 6.45 16.48
CA TYR A 110 12.29 5.43 17.50
C TYR A 110 12.79 4.08 17.01
N THR A 111 13.32 3.29 17.94
CA THR A 111 13.72 1.92 17.73
C THR A 111 12.75 1.02 18.45
N TYR A 112 12.27 -0.04 17.80
CA TYR A 112 11.30 -0.97 18.35
C TYR A 112 11.59 -2.42 17.96
N ARG A 113 11.05 -3.35 18.73
CA ARG A 113 10.96 -4.78 18.39
C ARG A 113 9.66 -5.38 18.90
N VAL A 114 9.29 -6.54 18.35
CA VAL A 114 8.08 -7.27 18.72
C VAL A 114 8.42 -8.72 19.06
N GLY A 115 7.64 -9.35 19.94
CA GLY A 115 7.91 -10.73 20.30
C GLY A 115 7.20 -11.22 21.55
N SER A 116 7.61 -12.41 22.04
CA SER A 116 7.12 -13.03 23.25
C SER A 116 8.18 -13.96 23.84
N GLY A 117 8.34 -13.97 25.17
CA GLY A 117 9.32 -14.80 25.87
C GLY A 117 10.75 -14.58 25.36
N GLU A 118 11.34 -15.60 24.74
CA GLU A 118 12.68 -15.54 24.16
C GLU A 118 12.66 -15.23 22.63
N ASN A 119 11.48 -15.25 22.01
CA ASN A 119 11.30 -15.09 20.57
C ASN A 119 11.00 -13.65 20.23
N TRP A 120 12.05 -12.87 19.97
CA TRP A 120 11.95 -11.47 19.58
C TRP A 120 12.45 -11.26 18.13
N SER A 121 11.85 -10.26 17.47
CA SER A 121 12.39 -9.75 16.20
C SER A 121 13.72 -9.04 16.43
N GLU A 122 14.40 -8.72 15.33
CA GLU A 122 15.44 -7.67 15.31
C GLU A 122 14.84 -6.33 15.75
N TRP A 123 15.72 -5.36 16.05
CA TRP A 123 15.33 -3.97 16.29
C TRP A 123 15.13 -3.25 14.97
N PHE A 124 13.93 -2.70 14.75
CA PHE A 124 13.58 -1.84 13.63
C PHE A 124 13.57 -0.38 14.06
N GLN A 125 13.68 0.52 13.08
CA GLN A 125 13.53 1.95 13.30
C GLN A 125 12.37 2.52 12.49
N PHE A 126 11.68 3.51 13.06
CA PHE A 126 10.73 4.36 12.34
C PHE A 126 10.90 5.82 12.76
N LYS A 127 10.37 6.73 11.94
CA LYS A 127 10.36 8.15 12.28
C LYS A 127 8.93 8.66 12.35
N THR A 128 8.57 9.33 13.46
CA THR A 128 7.27 10.00 13.62
C THR A 128 7.13 11.16 12.64
N ALA A 129 5.88 11.48 12.28
CA ALA A 129 5.59 12.63 11.42
C ALA A 129 6.01 13.96 12.09
N PRO A 130 6.40 14.98 11.30
CA PRO A 130 6.69 16.29 11.85
C PRO A 130 5.40 17.02 12.25
N ALA A 131 5.46 17.77 13.34
CA ALA A 131 4.39 18.69 13.72
C ALA A 131 4.35 19.94 12.81
N ASN A 132 5.50 20.28 12.19
CA ASN A 132 5.62 21.42 11.28
C ASN A 132 5.14 21.04 9.87
N GLU A 133 4.07 21.68 9.40
CA GLU A 133 3.54 21.48 8.05
C GLU A 133 4.47 21.96 6.92
N GLY A 134 5.49 22.77 7.23
CA GLY A 134 6.46 23.26 6.26
C GLY A 134 7.59 22.27 5.93
N GLU A 135 7.69 21.16 6.64
CA GLU A 135 8.74 20.17 6.39
C GLU A 135 8.62 19.48 5.03
N THR A 136 9.77 19.24 4.42
CA THR A 136 9.89 18.47 3.18
C THR A 136 9.82 16.98 3.48
N PHE A 137 9.00 16.25 2.74
CA PHE A 137 8.93 14.80 2.83
C PHE A 137 8.63 14.17 1.48
N SER A 138 8.92 12.90 1.37
CA SER A 138 8.59 12.07 0.22
C SER A 138 7.90 10.78 0.65
N PHE A 139 7.20 10.17 -0.28
CA PHE A 139 6.59 8.86 -0.11
C PHE A 139 6.58 8.09 -1.42
N ILE A 140 6.43 6.77 -1.29
CA ILE A 140 6.35 5.85 -2.43
C ILE A 140 4.89 5.51 -2.71
N TYR A 141 4.54 5.38 -3.98
CA TYR A 141 3.26 4.85 -4.42
C TYR A 141 3.46 3.61 -5.30
N LEU A 142 2.69 2.55 -5.00
CA LEU A 142 2.69 1.29 -5.71
C LEU A 142 1.25 0.89 -6.04
N GLY A 143 0.96 0.62 -7.30
CA GLY A 143 -0.27 -0.06 -7.72
C GLY A 143 -0.09 -1.57 -7.67
N ASP A 144 -1.12 -2.29 -7.93
CA ASP A 144 -1.28 -3.75 -8.04
C ASP A 144 0.02 -4.56 -7.95
N ALA A 145 0.21 -5.27 -6.83
CA ALA A 145 1.39 -6.12 -6.61
C ALA A 145 1.17 -7.56 -7.08
N GLN A 146 -0.08 -7.96 -7.26
CA GLN A 146 -0.55 -9.32 -7.49
C GLN A 146 0.16 -10.05 -8.63
N ASN A 147 0.16 -11.38 -8.54
CA ASN A 147 0.80 -12.36 -9.41
C ASN A 147 2.34 -12.36 -9.34
N ASP A 148 2.92 -13.53 -9.25
CA ASP A 148 4.39 -13.70 -9.18
C ASP A 148 5.06 -12.74 -8.18
N ILE A 149 4.43 -12.51 -7.03
CA ILE A 149 4.76 -11.46 -6.06
C ILE A 149 6.21 -11.59 -5.63
N LYS A 150 6.60 -12.78 -5.13
CA LYS A 150 7.97 -13.04 -4.68
C LYS A 150 8.99 -12.87 -5.80
N SER A 151 8.69 -13.35 -7.00
CA SER A 151 9.66 -13.41 -8.10
C SER A 151 9.78 -12.13 -8.89
N LYS A 152 8.71 -11.29 -8.93
CA LYS A 152 8.68 -10.11 -9.80
C LYS A 152 8.36 -8.80 -9.10
N TRP A 153 7.34 -8.76 -8.21
CA TRP A 153 7.03 -7.54 -7.48
C TRP A 153 8.10 -7.17 -6.45
N SER A 154 8.71 -8.18 -5.79
CA SER A 154 9.75 -7.93 -4.77
C SER A 154 10.91 -7.05 -5.29
N ARG A 155 11.29 -7.19 -6.56
CA ARG A 155 12.32 -6.33 -7.16
C ARG A 155 11.90 -4.88 -7.28
N VAL A 156 10.58 -4.63 -7.45
CA VAL A 156 10.04 -3.27 -7.61
C VAL A 156 10.04 -2.53 -6.28
N ILE A 157 9.49 -3.11 -5.21
CA ILE A 157 9.49 -2.48 -3.88
C ILE A 157 10.91 -2.27 -3.35
N ARG A 158 11.81 -3.23 -3.57
CA ARG A 158 13.23 -3.09 -3.18
C ARG A 158 13.95 -2.01 -3.99
N LYS A 159 13.62 -1.87 -5.28
CA LYS A 159 14.16 -0.78 -6.10
C LYS A 159 13.57 0.56 -5.68
N ALA A 160 12.30 0.62 -5.32
CA ALA A 160 11.66 1.81 -4.80
C ALA A 160 12.34 2.28 -3.51
N PHE A 161 12.57 1.38 -2.56
CA PHE A 161 13.33 1.65 -1.34
C PHE A 161 14.77 2.12 -1.62
N ALA A 162 15.46 1.45 -2.53
CA ALA A 162 16.82 1.86 -2.91
C ALA A 162 16.88 3.22 -3.63
N THR A 163 15.76 3.68 -4.21
CA THR A 163 15.65 5.00 -4.86
C THR A 163 15.27 6.09 -3.86
N GLU A 164 14.38 5.77 -2.89
CA GLU A 164 13.87 6.70 -1.88
C GLU A 164 13.79 6.01 -0.52
N GLY A 165 14.94 5.71 0.08
CA GLY A 165 15.04 5.03 1.38
C GLY A 165 14.55 5.88 2.56
N GLU A 166 14.45 7.19 2.37
CA GLU A 166 13.92 8.13 3.35
C GLU A 166 12.41 8.41 3.21
N ALA A 167 11.73 7.66 2.35
CA ALA A 167 10.29 7.75 2.21
C ALA A 167 9.59 7.60 3.56
N ARG A 168 8.60 8.45 3.82
CA ARG A 168 7.91 8.50 5.11
C ARG A 168 6.78 7.49 5.22
N PHE A 169 6.22 7.07 4.11
CA PHE A 169 5.22 6.01 4.01
C PHE A 169 5.15 5.45 2.58
N ILE A 170 4.44 4.33 2.43
CA ILE A 170 4.17 3.70 1.14
C ILE A 170 2.66 3.63 0.96
N VAL A 171 2.15 4.18 -0.15
CA VAL A 171 0.76 4.03 -0.57
C VAL A 171 0.63 2.82 -1.47
N HIS A 172 -0.30 1.91 -1.16
CA HIS A 172 -0.66 0.76 -1.97
C HIS A 172 -2.09 0.89 -2.49
N ALA A 173 -2.28 0.92 -3.80
CA ALA A 173 -3.60 1.14 -4.41
C ALA A 173 -4.41 -0.14 -4.64
N GLY A 174 -4.32 -1.11 -3.73
CA GLY A 174 -5.07 -2.36 -3.76
C GLY A 174 -4.43 -3.47 -4.58
N ASP A 175 -5.08 -4.64 -4.57
CA ASP A 175 -4.62 -5.87 -5.22
C ASP A 175 -3.18 -6.24 -4.84
N LEU A 176 -2.94 -6.33 -3.52
CA LEU A 176 -1.65 -6.68 -2.93
C LEU A 176 -1.28 -8.15 -3.21
N ILE A 177 -2.31 -8.99 -3.25
CA ILE A 177 -2.24 -10.43 -3.53
C ILE A 177 -3.24 -10.78 -4.64
N ASN A 178 -3.19 -12.00 -5.16
CA ASN A 178 -4.13 -12.46 -6.18
C ASN A 178 -5.36 -13.16 -5.59
N ARG A 179 -5.23 -13.73 -4.37
CA ARG A 179 -6.32 -14.37 -3.64
C ARG A 179 -6.18 -14.09 -2.15
N SER A 180 -7.16 -13.39 -1.60
CA SER A 180 -7.13 -12.89 -0.22
C SER A 180 -6.94 -14.00 0.83
N ASN A 181 -7.57 -15.15 0.63
CA ASN A 181 -7.49 -16.29 1.54
C ASN A 181 -6.30 -17.24 1.26
N ASN A 182 -5.34 -16.84 0.43
CA ASN A 182 -4.14 -17.60 0.14
C ASN A 182 -2.95 -17.10 0.99
N ASP A 183 -2.71 -17.76 2.11
CA ASP A 183 -1.63 -17.38 3.04
C ASP A 183 -0.23 -17.37 2.40
N LYS A 184 0.02 -18.21 1.39
CA LYS A 184 1.28 -18.20 0.66
C LYS A 184 1.50 -16.88 -0.08
N GLU A 185 0.47 -16.33 -0.72
CA GLU A 185 0.58 -15.07 -1.46
C GLU A 185 0.82 -13.90 -0.49
N TRP A 186 0.16 -13.90 0.67
CA TRP A 186 0.49 -12.96 1.77
C TRP A 186 1.92 -13.13 2.26
N GLY A 187 2.39 -14.38 2.43
CA GLY A 187 3.79 -14.66 2.76
C GLY A 187 4.76 -14.13 1.72
N GLU A 188 4.45 -14.27 0.43
CA GLU A 188 5.26 -13.72 -0.66
C GLU A 188 5.28 -12.18 -0.65
N TRP A 189 4.15 -11.53 -0.33
CA TRP A 189 4.05 -10.09 -0.24
C TRP A 189 4.89 -9.54 0.91
N HIS A 190 4.73 -10.08 2.11
CA HIS A 190 5.53 -9.69 3.25
C HIS A 190 7.03 -10.00 3.05
N TYR A 191 7.38 -11.12 2.43
CA TYR A 191 8.76 -11.43 2.06
C TYR A 191 9.33 -10.41 1.07
N GLY A 192 8.54 -9.98 0.09
CA GLY A 192 8.94 -8.97 -0.90
C GLY A 192 9.31 -7.65 -0.26
N GLY A 193 8.44 -7.15 0.63
CA GLY A 193 8.66 -5.95 1.43
C GLY A 193 9.73 -6.14 2.52
N GLY A 194 9.74 -7.33 3.15
CA GLY A 194 10.73 -7.67 4.18
C GLY A 194 10.84 -6.59 5.26
N PHE A 195 12.07 -6.19 5.60
CA PHE A 195 12.35 -5.15 6.60
C PHE A 195 11.78 -3.77 6.23
N ILE A 196 11.48 -3.51 4.95
CA ILE A 196 10.92 -2.23 4.49
C ILE A 196 9.58 -1.99 5.19
N ASN A 197 8.71 -3.00 5.26
CA ASN A 197 7.41 -2.92 5.93
C ASN A 197 7.55 -2.64 7.44
N GLY A 198 8.63 -3.10 8.07
CA GLY A 198 8.94 -2.84 9.47
C GLY A 198 9.55 -1.45 9.74
N MET A 199 9.95 -0.71 8.70
CA MET A 199 10.60 0.60 8.84
C MET A 199 9.77 1.75 8.26
N ILE A 200 9.04 1.51 7.17
CA ILE A 200 8.25 2.52 6.46
C ILE A 200 6.77 2.17 6.57
N PRO A 201 5.96 3.01 7.23
CA PRO A 201 4.52 2.76 7.38
C PRO A 201 3.78 2.64 6.05
N SER A 202 2.82 1.72 5.99
CA SER A 202 1.98 1.48 4.81
C SER A 202 0.61 2.16 4.94
N ILE A 203 0.12 2.72 3.83
CA ILE A 203 -1.24 3.24 3.65
C ILE A 203 -1.90 2.39 2.55
N PRO A 204 -2.50 1.23 2.87
CA PRO A 204 -3.11 0.35 1.90
C PRO A 204 -4.55 0.73 1.60
N SER A 205 -4.96 0.67 0.32
CA SER A 205 -6.37 0.59 -0.09
C SER A 205 -6.73 -0.84 -0.45
N SER A 206 -7.95 -1.26 -0.20
CA SER A 206 -8.41 -2.58 -0.63
C SER A 206 -8.79 -2.57 -2.11
N GLY A 207 -8.33 -3.57 -2.86
CA GLY A 207 -8.76 -3.86 -4.21
C GLY A 207 -9.77 -5.00 -4.26
N ASN A 208 -10.11 -5.47 -5.46
CA ASN A 208 -11.05 -6.58 -5.59
C ASN A 208 -10.45 -7.94 -5.22
N HIS A 209 -9.12 -8.06 -5.21
CA HIS A 209 -8.42 -9.28 -4.82
C HIS A 209 -8.23 -9.42 -3.30
N GLU A 210 -8.52 -8.40 -2.49
CA GLU A 210 -8.62 -8.48 -1.03
C GLU A 210 -9.97 -9.03 -0.57
N TYR A 211 -10.88 -9.33 -1.49
CA TYR A 211 -12.21 -9.90 -1.22
C TYR A 211 -12.27 -11.38 -1.57
N PHE A 212 -13.06 -12.14 -0.82
CA PHE A 212 -13.37 -13.55 -1.08
C PHE A 212 -14.85 -13.81 -0.94
N ARG A 213 -15.32 -14.95 -1.45
CA ARG A 213 -16.70 -15.39 -1.22
C ARG A 213 -16.73 -16.21 0.06
N ASP A 214 -17.53 -15.73 1.02
CA ASP A 214 -17.78 -16.43 2.28
C ASP A 214 -18.61 -17.73 2.07
N GLU A 215 -18.95 -18.40 3.17
CA GLU A 215 -19.74 -19.65 3.16
C GLU A 215 -21.13 -19.46 2.51
N ASN A 216 -21.69 -18.26 2.57
CA ASN A 216 -22.96 -17.87 1.95
C ASN A 216 -22.80 -17.38 0.50
N LYS A 217 -21.57 -17.47 -0.06
CA LYS A 217 -21.19 -16.95 -1.39
C LYS A 217 -21.29 -15.43 -1.53
N VAL A 218 -21.35 -14.70 -0.41
CA VAL A 218 -21.29 -13.25 -0.37
C VAL A 218 -19.83 -12.83 -0.52
N LEU A 219 -19.57 -11.85 -1.40
CA LEU A 219 -18.24 -11.30 -1.57
C LEU A 219 -17.96 -10.30 -0.44
N THR A 220 -17.01 -10.61 0.43
CA THR A 220 -16.66 -9.84 1.63
C THR A 220 -15.16 -9.55 1.66
N LEU A 221 -14.78 -8.46 2.33
CA LEU A 221 -13.37 -8.18 2.64
C LEU A 221 -12.82 -9.30 3.53
N ASP A 222 -11.66 -9.82 3.18
CA ASP A 222 -11.05 -10.94 3.89
C ASP A 222 -10.62 -10.51 5.30
N PRO A 223 -10.87 -11.33 6.34
CA PRO A 223 -10.45 -11.04 7.72
C PRO A 223 -8.94 -10.81 7.90
N HIS A 224 -8.10 -11.24 6.96
CA HIS A 224 -6.68 -10.89 6.96
C HIS A 224 -6.46 -9.38 6.90
N TRP A 225 -7.36 -8.61 6.29
CA TRP A 225 -7.22 -7.16 6.20
C TRP A 225 -7.13 -6.52 7.59
N GLU A 226 -8.14 -6.72 8.43
CA GLU A 226 -8.16 -6.17 9.79
C GLU A 226 -7.10 -6.81 10.70
N ALA A 227 -6.72 -8.07 10.45
CA ALA A 227 -5.71 -8.74 11.25
C ALA A 227 -4.28 -8.27 10.93
N GLN A 228 -4.00 -7.91 9.68
CA GLN A 228 -2.66 -7.49 9.24
C GLN A 228 -2.42 -5.99 9.37
N TYR A 229 -3.49 -5.19 9.36
CA TYR A 229 -3.38 -3.73 9.34
C TYR A 229 -4.15 -3.11 10.50
N THR A 230 -3.49 -2.25 11.25
CA THR A 230 -4.13 -1.41 12.27
C THR A 230 -4.28 -0.01 11.69
N LEU A 231 -5.45 0.26 11.08
CA LEU A 231 -5.74 1.47 10.32
C LEU A 231 -6.70 2.41 11.04
N PRO A 232 -6.86 3.67 10.59
CA PRO A 232 -7.78 4.60 11.22
C PRO A 232 -9.24 4.13 11.13
N LYS A 233 -9.97 4.32 12.24
CA LYS A 233 -11.42 4.05 12.34
C LYS A 233 -12.25 5.31 12.16
N ASN A 234 -11.73 6.29 11.40
CA ASN A 234 -12.38 7.57 11.10
C ASN A 234 -13.23 7.55 9.81
N GLY A 235 -13.37 6.38 9.20
CA GLY A 235 -14.27 6.12 8.07
C GLY A 235 -15.74 5.97 8.47
N PRO A 236 -16.65 5.82 7.49
CA PRO A 236 -18.06 5.59 7.77
C PRO A 236 -18.29 4.26 8.51
N GLU A 237 -19.38 4.18 9.24
CA GLU A 237 -19.77 2.94 9.92
C GLU A 237 -19.93 1.78 8.93
N GLY A 238 -19.43 0.61 9.30
CA GLY A 238 -19.39 -0.58 8.43
C GLY A 238 -18.23 -0.61 7.42
N LEU A 239 -17.46 0.49 7.28
CA LEU A 239 -16.32 0.59 6.36
C LEU A 239 -15.03 1.05 7.06
N LYS A 240 -15.00 1.04 8.39
CA LYS A 240 -13.81 1.39 9.18
C LYS A 240 -12.62 0.53 8.76
N GLU A 241 -11.42 1.10 8.80
CA GLU A 241 -10.17 0.46 8.38
C GLU A 241 -10.07 0.11 6.88
N SER A 242 -11.15 0.25 6.09
CA SER A 242 -11.12 0.14 4.62
C SER A 242 -11.42 1.46 3.92
N VAL A 243 -12.13 2.37 4.61
CA VAL A 243 -12.31 3.78 4.23
C VAL A 243 -11.80 4.64 5.38
N TYR A 244 -10.82 5.50 5.12
CA TYR A 244 -10.19 6.31 6.15
C TYR A 244 -9.39 7.46 5.57
N TYR A 245 -8.92 8.38 6.42
CA TYR A 245 -7.91 9.36 6.06
C TYR A 245 -6.80 9.44 7.12
N ILE A 246 -5.64 9.91 6.67
CA ILE A 246 -4.45 10.17 7.49
C ILE A 246 -3.95 11.57 7.15
N ASP A 247 -3.64 12.36 8.16
CA ASP A 247 -2.98 13.65 8.02
C ASP A 247 -1.48 13.50 8.29
N TYR A 248 -0.65 13.79 7.29
CA TYR A 248 0.80 13.78 7.42
C TYR A 248 1.36 15.16 7.01
N ALA A 249 1.98 15.88 7.94
CA ALA A 249 2.44 17.25 7.71
C ALA A 249 1.35 18.11 7.06
N ASN A 250 1.56 18.65 5.85
CA ASN A 250 0.60 19.44 5.11
C ASN A 250 -0.25 18.67 4.09
N LEU A 251 -0.24 17.33 4.15
CA LEU A 251 -1.00 16.43 3.27
C LEU A 251 -2.12 15.73 4.05
N ARG A 252 -3.33 15.67 3.46
CA ARG A 252 -4.37 14.69 3.79
C ARG A 252 -4.40 13.60 2.72
N MET A 253 -4.10 12.37 3.13
CA MET A 253 -4.26 11.17 2.31
C MET A 253 -5.56 10.49 2.68
N ILE A 254 -6.45 10.26 1.71
CA ILE A 254 -7.77 9.63 1.88
C ILE A 254 -7.76 8.30 1.15
N SER A 255 -8.16 7.21 1.82
CA SER A 255 -8.39 5.90 1.21
C SER A 255 -9.89 5.65 1.07
N LEU A 256 -10.34 5.24 -0.12
CA LEU A 256 -11.71 4.81 -0.39
C LEU A 256 -11.75 3.31 -0.71
N ASN A 257 -12.85 2.67 -0.40
CA ASN A 257 -13.10 1.27 -0.71
C ASN A 257 -13.93 1.15 -2.00
N SER A 258 -13.26 1.20 -3.14
CA SER A 258 -13.93 1.17 -4.43
C SER A 258 -14.57 -0.19 -4.76
N GLN A 259 -14.10 -1.30 -4.17
CA GLN A 259 -14.73 -2.61 -4.35
C GLN A 259 -16.12 -2.66 -3.71
N MET A 260 -16.31 -2.08 -2.52
CA MET A 260 -17.64 -1.97 -1.92
C MET A 260 -18.58 -1.08 -2.74
N ILE A 261 -18.04 -0.07 -3.43
CA ILE A 261 -18.84 0.76 -4.35
C ILE A 261 -19.37 -0.06 -5.52
N VAL A 262 -18.54 -0.94 -6.08
CA VAL A 262 -18.96 -1.85 -7.17
C VAL A 262 -19.98 -2.90 -6.70
N LEU A 263 -19.89 -3.33 -5.44
CA LEU A 263 -20.74 -4.38 -4.89
C LEU A 263 -22.10 -3.89 -4.38
N ASP A 264 -22.14 -2.68 -3.84
CA ASP A 264 -23.32 -2.12 -3.17
C ASP A 264 -23.54 -0.66 -3.55
N SER A 265 -24.66 -0.41 -4.25
CA SER A 265 -25.06 0.93 -4.68
C SER A 265 -25.30 1.91 -3.50
N ASN A 266 -25.53 1.43 -2.27
CA ASN A 266 -25.62 2.28 -1.10
C ASN A 266 -24.22 2.72 -0.62
N SER A 267 -23.23 1.85 -0.75
CA SER A 267 -21.86 2.15 -0.35
C SER A 267 -21.28 3.36 -1.08
N ILE A 268 -21.65 3.55 -2.36
CA ILE A 268 -21.21 4.74 -3.12
C ILE A 268 -21.70 6.05 -2.48
N LYS A 269 -22.97 6.08 -2.03
CA LYS A 269 -23.58 7.26 -1.39
C LYS A 269 -22.99 7.50 0.01
N ILE A 270 -22.81 6.43 0.78
CA ILE A 270 -22.22 6.49 2.12
C ILE A 270 -20.80 7.06 2.04
N GLN A 271 -19.98 6.53 1.14
CA GLN A 271 -18.62 7.01 0.96
C GLN A 271 -18.56 8.44 0.39
N ALA A 272 -19.45 8.79 -0.54
CA ALA A 272 -19.51 10.16 -1.09
C ALA A 272 -19.91 11.20 -0.03
N THR A 273 -20.90 10.89 0.81
CA THR A 273 -21.30 11.78 1.90
C THR A 273 -20.18 11.98 2.91
N TRP A 274 -19.54 10.90 3.33
CA TRP A 274 -18.38 10.96 4.22
C TRP A 274 -17.22 11.71 3.58
N LEU A 275 -16.90 11.43 2.31
CA LEU A 275 -15.83 12.10 1.59
C LEU A 275 -16.05 13.60 1.48
N GLU A 276 -17.29 14.04 1.18
CA GLU A 276 -17.63 15.46 1.13
C GLU A 276 -17.36 16.15 2.46
N GLU A 277 -17.75 15.54 3.58
CA GLU A 277 -17.50 16.10 4.91
C GLU A 277 -15.99 16.16 5.24
N VAL A 278 -15.24 15.10 4.91
CA VAL A 278 -13.79 15.04 5.09
C VAL A 278 -13.06 16.10 4.25
N LEU A 279 -13.49 16.30 3.00
CA LEU A 279 -12.90 17.30 2.11
C LEU A 279 -13.25 18.74 2.55
N LYS A 280 -14.50 18.96 2.94
CA LYS A 280 -14.97 20.27 3.44
C LYS A 280 -14.21 20.73 4.68
N ASN A 281 -13.95 19.81 5.61
CA ASN A 281 -13.26 20.07 6.87
C ASN A 281 -11.74 19.81 6.81
N ASN A 282 -11.17 19.65 5.61
CA ASN A 282 -9.75 19.40 5.46
C ASN A 282 -8.91 20.64 5.83
N PRO A 283 -8.04 20.59 6.87
CA PRO A 283 -7.17 21.71 7.21
C PRO A 283 -5.90 21.76 6.36
N LYS A 284 -5.55 20.66 5.69
CA LYS A 284 -4.26 20.49 5.00
C LYS A 284 -4.24 21.17 3.64
N LYS A 285 -3.05 21.60 3.20
CA LYS A 285 -2.87 22.24 1.90
C LYS A 285 -3.05 21.24 0.75
N TRP A 286 -2.38 20.12 0.83
CA TRP A 286 -2.42 19.07 -0.17
C TRP A 286 -3.47 18.00 0.16
N THR A 287 -4.15 17.52 -0.85
CA THR A 287 -5.17 16.47 -0.72
C THR A 287 -4.97 15.43 -1.79
N MET A 288 -4.77 14.20 -1.38
CA MET A 288 -4.71 13.05 -2.29
C MET A 288 -5.72 12.00 -1.90
N VAL A 289 -6.25 11.31 -2.89
CA VAL A 289 -7.19 10.19 -2.66
C VAL A 289 -6.62 8.96 -3.33
N THR A 290 -6.58 7.83 -2.61
CA THR A 290 -6.18 6.54 -3.14
C THR A 290 -7.35 5.57 -3.08
N TYR A 291 -7.51 4.77 -4.11
CA TYR A 291 -8.52 3.71 -4.23
C TYR A 291 -8.17 2.83 -5.44
N HIS A 292 -8.74 1.65 -5.50
CA HIS A 292 -8.32 0.66 -6.48
C HIS A 292 -8.91 0.89 -7.89
N HIS A 293 -10.25 0.90 -8.05
CA HIS A 293 -10.90 1.00 -9.36
C HIS A 293 -10.88 2.44 -9.90
N PRO A 294 -10.17 2.74 -10.99
CA PRO A 294 -10.02 4.12 -11.46
C PRO A 294 -11.33 4.66 -12.03
N ILE A 295 -11.66 5.92 -11.74
CA ILE A 295 -12.85 6.57 -12.32
C ILE A 295 -12.69 6.87 -13.82
N TYR A 296 -11.46 6.92 -14.30
CA TYR A 296 -11.09 6.93 -15.70
C TYR A 296 -10.28 5.68 -16.00
N SER A 297 -10.95 4.66 -16.48
CA SER A 297 -10.31 3.39 -16.81
C SER A 297 -9.39 3.52 -18.02
N THR A 298 -8.27 2.83 -17.96
CA THR A 298 -7.29 2.79 -19.05
C THR A 298 -7.35 1.47 -19.80
N ALA A 299 -7.77 0.40 -19.13
CA ALA A 299 -7.87 -0.93 -19.72
C ALA A 299 -9.03 -1.02 -20.70
N LYS A 300 -8.78 -1.63 -21.85
CA LYS A 300 -9.77 -1.80 -22.92
C LYS A 300 -11.06 -2.44 -22.44
N GLY A 301 -12.18 -1.82 -22.76
CA GLY A 301 -13.52 -2.31 -22.44
C GLY A 301 -13.97 -2.08 -21.01
N ARG A 302 -13.29 -1.25 -20.24
CA ARG A 302 -13.66 -0.87 -18.86
C ARG A 302 -14.14 0.57 -18.80
N ASP A 303 -15.12 0.81 -17.95
CA ASP A 303 -15.57 2.16 -17.56
C ASP A 303 -16.22 2.10 -16.17
N ASN A 304 -15.91 3.08 -15.34
CA ASN A 304 -16.47 3.25 -13.99
C ASN A 304 -17.31 4.54 -13.92
N LYS A 305 -18.26 4.68 -14.86
CA LYS A 305 -19.05 5.90 -15.05
C LYS A 305 -19.79 6.32 -13.79
N GLU A 306 -20.45 5.40 -13.10
CA GLU A 306 -21.24 5.71 -11.90
C GLU A 306 -20.36 6.26 -10.77
N PHE A 307 -19.19 5.67 -10.60
CA PHE A 307 -18.19 6.16 -9.65
C PHE A 307 -17.71 7.56 -10.05
N ARG A 308 -17.39 7.75 -11.32
CA ARG A 308 -16.95 9.05 -11.86
C ARG A 308 -18.01 10.13 -11.69
N ASP A 309 -19.27 9.84 -12.00
CA ASP A 309 -20.36 10.81 -11.94
C ASP A 309 -20.59 11.35 -10.51
N LEU A 310 -20.33 10.57 -9.49
CA LEU A 310 -20.56 10.96 -8.10
C LEU A 310 -19.32 11.58 -7.44
N PHE A 311 -18.13 11.00 -7.67
CA PHE A 311 -16.92 11.43 -6.94
C PHE A 311 -16.16 12.57 -7.66
N LYS A 312 -16.15 12.60 -9.00
CA LYS A 312 -15.44 13.66 -9.73
C LYS A 312 -15.93 15.08 -9.36
N PRO A 313 -17.26 15.36 -9.23
CA PRO A 313 -17.73 16.66 -8.79
C PRO A 313 -17.19 17.08 -7.42
N LEU A 314 -17.02 16.11 -6.49
CA LEU A 314 -16.42 16.38 -5.17
C LEU A 314 -14.93 16.67 -5.30
N PHE A 315 -14.19 15.90 -6.07
CA PHE A 315 -12.77 16.13 -6.32
C PHE A 315 -12.51 17.51 -6.93
N ASP A 316 -13.32 17.92 -7.89
CA ASP A 316 -13.21 19.24 -8.54
C ASP A 316 -13.59 20.36 -7.56
N LYS A 317 -14.73 20.23 -6.86
CA LYS A 317 -15.25 21.25 -5.91
C LYS A 317 -14.27 21.56 -4.78
N TYR A 318 -13.61 20.52 -4.25
CA TYR A 318 -12.72 20.64 -3.11
C TYR A 318 -11.23 20.65 -3.48
N HIS A 319 -10.92 20.76 -4.78
CA HIS A 319 -9.56 20.88 -5.30
C HIS A 319 -8.63 19.77 -4.82
N VAL A 320 -9.07 18.51 -4.96
CA VAL A 320 -8.20 17.36 -4.77
C VAL A 320 -7.05 17.45 -5.78
N ASP A 321 -5.83 17.14 -5.35
CA ASP A 321 -4.65 17.36 -6.17
C ASP A 321 -4.29 16.15 -7.03
N ILE A 322 -4.26 14.95 -6.44
CA ILE A 322 -3.88 13.70 -7.14
C ILE A 322 -4.78 12.56 -6.68
N LEU A 323 -5.19 11.72 -7.63
CA LEU A 323 -5.85 10.43 -7.42
C LEU A 323 -4.85 9.32 -7.76
N LEU A 324 -4.59 8.41 -6.80
CA LEU A 324 -3.65 7.29 -6.93
C LEU A 324 -4.46 5.99 -7.03
N GLN A 325 -4.41 5.32 -8.19
CA GLN A 325 -5.34 4.24 -8.54
C GLN A 325 -4.58 3.03 -9.13
N GLY A 326 -5.20 1.84 -9.07
CA GLY A 326 -4.68 0.59 -9.60
C GLY A 326 -5.60 -0.06 -10.64
N HIS A 327 -5.79 -1.39 -10.53
CA HIS A 327 -6.78 -2.21 -11.22
C HIS A 327 -6.54 -2.46 -12.72
N ASP A 328 -6.11 -1.48 -13.45
CA ASP A 328 -6.02 -1.57 -14.91
C ASP A 328 -4.68 -2.11 -15.42
N HIS A 329 -3.76 -2.43 -14.52
CA HIS A 329 -2.47 -3.06 -14.83
C HIS A 329 -1.71 -2.39 -15.99
N THR A 330 -1.78 -1.04 -16.03
CA THR A 330 -1.12 -0.15 -16.97
C THR A 330 -0.57 1.05 -16.23
N TYR A 331 0.23 1.85 -16.89
CA TYR A 331 0.51 3.20 -16.40
C TYR A 331 -0.24 4.22 -17.23
N SER A 332 -0.93 5.13 -16.58
CA SER A 332 -1.54 6.29 -17.25
C SER A 332 -1.68 7.45 -16.26
N ARG A 333 -1.51 8.65 -16.77
CA ARG A 333 -1.82 9.86 -16.04
C ARG A 333 -2.39 10.94 -16.95
N GLY A 334 -3.25 11.77 -16.40
CA GLY A 334 -3.84 12.90 -17.10
C GLY A 334 -4.81 13.66 -16.21
N GLN A 335 -5.24 14.83 -16.69
CA GLN A 335 -6.21 15.67 -15.97
C GLN A 335 -7.60 15.68 -16.63
N ASN A 336 -7.85 14.82 -17.59
CA ASN A 336 -9.09 14.76 -18.38
C ASN A 336 -9.51 16.12 -18.94
N LEU A 337 -8.61 16.78 -19.62
CA LEU A 337 -8.82 18.08 -20.26
C LEU A 337 -8.72 17.95 -21.78
N PRO A 338 -9.34 18.86 -22.53
CA PRO A 338 -9.22 18.84 -23.99
C PRO A 338 -7.76 18.85 -24.46
N ILE A 339 -7.46 18.08 -25.49
CA ILE A 339 -6.13 18.03 -26.10
C ILE A 339 -5.77 19.44 -26.65
N GLY A 340 -4.53 19.83 -26.48
CA GLY A 340 -4.03 21.13 -26.99
C GLY A 340 -4.28 22.31 -26.06
N VAL A 341 -4.89 22.11 -24.88
CA VAL A 341 -4.96 23.15 -23.87
C VAL A 341 -3.59 23.29 -23.21
N SER A 342 -2.92 24.38 -23.50
CA SER A 342 -1.70 24.79 -22.79
C SER A 342 -2.05 25.79 -21.70
N GLY A 343 -1.35 25.73 -20.58
CA GLY A 343 -1.47 26.71 -19.50
C GLY A 343 -1.90 26.12 -18.17
N LYS A 344 -2.17 27.02 -17.24
CA LYS A 344 -2.52 26.76 -15.84
C LYS A 344 -3.91 26.13 -15.75
N VAL A 345 -3.96 24.82 -15.85
CA VAL A 345 -5.21 24.12 -15.69
C VAL A 345 -5.26 23.52 -14.29
N GLY A 346 -6.09 24.11 -13.45
CA GLY A 346 -6.42 23.54 -12.15
C GLY A 346 -7.38 22.36 -12.30
N GLY A 347 -7.07 21.25 -11.65
CA GLY A 347 -7.90 20.05 -11.58
C GLY A 347 -7.07 18.87 -11.06
N PRO A 348 -7.72 17.79 -10.58
CA PRO A 348 -7.00 16.62 -10.12
C PRO A 348 -6.15 15.99 -11.21
N MET A 349 -4.95 15.53 -10.84
CA MET A 349 -4.16 14.61 -11.65
C MET A 349 -4.62 13.18 -11.34
N TYR A 350 -5.13 12.47 -12.34
CA TYR A 350 -5.50 11.06 -12.24
C TYR A 350 -4.30 10.22 -12.64
N VAL A 351 -3.91 9.29 -11.77
CA VAL A 351 -2.79 8.37 -12.00
C VAL A 351 -3.28 6.94 -11.80
N VAL A 352 -3.04 6.10 -12.79
CA VAL A 352 -3.18 4.64 -12.70
C VAL A 352 -1.79 4.05 -12.80
N SER A 353 -1.42 3.12 -11.91
CA SER A 353 -0.10 2.49 -11.93
C SER A 353 -0.18 1.01 -11.63
N VAL A 354 0.88 0.27 -11.99
CA VAL A 354 1.04 -1.15 -11.75
C VAL A 354 2.49 -1.45 -11.35
N ALA A 355 2.65 -2.12 -10.22
CA ALA A 355 3.94 -2.56 -9.70
C ALA A 355 4.16 -4.07 -9.92
N GLY A 356 3.09 -4.85 -10.03
CA GLY A 356 3.10 -6.27 -10.34
C GLY A 356 3.33 -6.58 -11.82
N PRO A 357 3.46 -7.87 -12.17
CA PRO A 357 3.77 -8.29 -13.54
C PRO A 357 2.57 -8.53 -14.43
N LYS A 358 1.35 -8.50 -13.91
CA LYS A 358 0.13 -8.66 -14.72
C LYS A 358 -0.12 -7.41 -15.53
N MET A 359 -0.37 -7.52 -16.83
CA MET A 359 -0.48 -6.39 -17.74
C MET A 359 -1.74 -6.47 -18.59
N TYR A 360 -2.38 -5.32 -18.83
CA TYR A 360 -3.51 -5.19 -19.74
C TYR A 360 -3.18 -4.29 -20.93
N LYS A 361 -4.06 -4.31 -21.93
CA LYS A 361 -4.01 -3.43 -23.09
C LYS A 361 -4.77 -2.15 -22.81
N ILE A 362 -4.19 -1.03 -23.21
CA ILE A 362 -4.78 0.29 -23.06
C ILE A 362 -5.83 0.52 -24.15
N ASP A 363 -6.94 1.14 -23.74
CA ASP A 363 -7.88 1.74 -24.66
C ASP A 363 -7.53 3.23 -24.81
N VAL A 364 -7.15 3.63 -26.01
CA VAL A 364 -6.73 5.01 -26.28
C VAL A 364 -7.89 5.97 -26.57
N GLU A 365 -9.11 5.46 -26.52
CA GLU A 365 -10.35 6.25 -26.67
C GLU A 365 -11.28 6.09 -25.46
N PRO A 366 -11.74 7.16 -24.79
CA PRO A 366 -11.42 8.59 -24.99
C PRO A 366 -10.05 9.00 -24.42
N ARG A 367 -9.38 9.94 -25.07
CA ARG A 367 -8.02 10.38 -24.70
C ARG A 367 -8.03 11.39 -23.55
N TRP A 368 -8.11 10.91 -22.34
CA TRP A 368 -7.90 11.74 -21.14
C TRP A 368 -6.43 11.73 -20.67
N MET A 369 -5.65 10.77 -21.16
CA MET A 369 -4.28 10.48 -20.73
C MET A 369 -3.28 11.40 -21.45
N ASP A 370 -2.40 12.04 -20.70
CA ASP A 370 -1.26 12.78 -21.22
C ASP A 370 -0.06 11.86 -21.49
N VAL A 371 0.14 10.89 -20.58
CA VAL A 371 1.20 9.88 -20.66
C VAL A 371 0.61 8.52 -20.32
N PHE A 372 0.98 7.51 -21.09
CA PHE A 372 0.55 6.14 -20.85
C PHE A 372 1.61 5.12 -21.29
N LYS A 373 1.55 3.94 -20.71
CA LYS A 373 2.44 2.81 -21.03
C LYS A 373 1.81 1.49 -20.68
N GLU A 374 1.93 0.53 -21.60
CA GLU A 374 1.68 -0.90 -21.36
C GLU A 374 2.99 -1.62 -21.02
N ASP A 375 2.86 -2.83 -20.50
CA ASP A 375 3.91 -3.83 -20.36
C ASP A 375 5.16 -3.31 -19.61
N THR A 376 4.91 -2.61 -18.48
CA THR A 376 5.98 -1.98 -17.71
C THR A 376 5.63 -1.93 -16.23
N GLN A 377 6.43 -2.60 -15.37
CA GLN A 377 6.35 -2.45 -13.92
C GLN A 377 6.97 -1.12 -13.47
N LEU A 378 6.24 -0.38 -12.64
CA LEU A 378 6.61 0.96 -12.21
C LEU A 378 6.43 1.11 -10.69
N PHE A 379 7.13 2.09 -10.14
CA PHE A 379 6.87 2.69 -8.83
C PHE A 379 7.01 4.20 -8.94
N GLN A 380 6.37 4.92 -8.04
CA GLN A 380 6.42 6.37 -8.05
C GLN A 380 6.96 6.90 -6.74
N VAL A 381 7.73 7.99 -6.84
CA VAL A 381 8.16 8.81 -5.70
C VAL A 381 7.47 10.16 -5.82
N ILE A 382 6.80 10.56 -4.75
CA ILE A 382 6.11 11.83 -4.65
C ILE A 382 6.74 12.61 -3.50
N SER A 383 7.21 13.83 -3.80
CA SER A 383 7.84 14.70 -2.80
C SER A 383 7.05 16.00 -2.68
N ILE A 384 6.83 16.44 -1.43
CA ILE A 384 6.15 17.69 -1.11
C ILE A 384 7.12 18.60 -0.35
N LYS A 385 7.26 19.83 -0.84
CA LYS A 385 8.04 20.89 -0.22
C LYS A 385 7.24 22.19 -0.20
N GLY A 386 6.53 22.44 0.90
CA GLY A 386 5.68 23.63 1.03
C GLY A 386 4.62 23.72 -0.07
N ASP A 387 4.81 24.65 -1.03
CA ASP A 387 3.92 24.90 -2.15
C ASP A 387 4.17 24.01 -3.38
N ASP A 388 5.28 23.29 -3.40
CA ASP A 388 5.71 22.53 -4.55
C ASP A 388 5.55 21.04 -4.29
N LEU A 389 5.03 20.33 -5.29
CA LEU A 389 4.94 18.87 -5.34
C LEU A 389 5.63 18.38 -6.59
N SER A 390 6.48 17.36 -6.42
CA SER A 390 7.14 16.65 -7.52
C SER A 390 6.67 15.20 -7.54
N PHE A 391 6.28 14.72 -8.69
CA PHE A 391 5.93 13.33 -8.96
C PHE A 391 6.91 12.77 -9.97
N THR A 392 7.49 11.60 -9.68
CA THR A 392 8.39 10.90 -10.59
C THR A 392 8.03 9.42 -10.63
N ALA A 393 7.74 8.90 -11.81
CA ALA A 393 7.52 7.48 -12.06
C ALA A 393 8.82 6.84 -12.57
N TYR A 394 9.22 5.75 -11.94
CA TYR A 394 10.40 4.98 -12.28
C TYR A 394 10.00 3.60 -12.78
N LYS A 395 10.69 3.10 -13.80
CA LYS A 395 10.65 1.69 -14.19
C LYS A 395 11.30 0.82 -13.11
N ALA A 396 10.99 -0.45 -13.07
CA ALA A 396 11.63 -1.42 -12.18
C ALA A 396 13.18 -1.46 -12.31
N SER A 397 13.74 -0.96 -13.40
CA SER A 397 15.19 -0.77 -13.61
C SER A 397 15.76 0.42 -12.82
N GLY A 398 14.91 1.37 -12.38
CA GLY A 398 15.30 2.65 -11.79
C GLY A 398 15.42 3.80 -12.80
N GLU A 399 15.15 3.55 -14.08
CA GLU A 399 15.06 4.59 -15.10
C GLU A 399 13.80 5.44 -14.90
N ILE A 400 13.92 6.76 -15.00
CA ILE A 400 12.77 7.67 -14.97
C ILE A 400 11.95 7.45 -16.24
N PHE A 401 10.67 7.18 -16.08
CA PHE A 401 9.72 7.02 -17.17
C PHE A 401 8.91 8.29 -17.41
N ASP A 402 8.38 8.89 -16.33
CA ASP A 402 7.52 10.07 -16.39
C ASP A 402 7.76 10.96 -15.17
N SER A 403 7.50 12.25 -15.31
CA SER A 403 7.55 13.18 -14.20
C SER A 403 6.69 14.41 -14.46
N PHE A 404 6.16 14.98 -13.37
CA PHE A 404 5.51 16.29 -13.42
C PHE A 404 5.66 17.03 -12.08
N LYS A 405 5.32 18.30 -12.09
CA LYS A 405 5.28 19.15 -10.90
C LYS A 405 3.95 19.86 -10.77
N LEU A 406 3.49 20.00 -9.55
CA LEU A 406 2.35 20.83 -9.20
C LEU A 406 2.80 21.94 -8.25
N LYS A 407 2.15 23.10 -8.36
CA LYS A 407 2.31 24.20 -7.40
C LYS A 407 0.97 24.60 -6.81
N LYS A 408 0.88 24.66 -5.50
CA LYS A 408 -0.35 25.00 -4.77
C LYS A 408 -0.08 26.05 -3.68
N THR A 409 -0.52 27.27 -3.92
CA THR A 409 -0.25 28.41 -3.02
C THR A 409 -1.21 28.52 -1.85
N ALA A 410 -2.40 27.89 -1.93
CA ALA A 410 -3.39 27.87 -0.86
C ALA A 410 -4.24 26.57 -0.92
N LYS A 411 -4.74 26.10 0.23
CA LYS A 411 -5.54 24.88 0.34
C LYS A 411 -6.85 24.89 -0.48
N ASN A 412 -7.45 26.07 -0.60
CA ASN A 412 -8.72 26.29 -1.31
C ASN A 412 -8.55 26.66 -2.80
N LYS A 413 -7.37 26.41 -3.35
CA LYS A 413 -7.10 26.61 -4.77
C LYS A 413 -6.68 25.29 -5.40
N ALA A 414 -7.05 25.10 -6.66
CA ALA A 414 -6.51 24.00 -7.45
C ALA A 414 -5.00 24.16 -7.62
N ALA A 415 -4.29 23.04 -7.63
CA ALA A 415 -2.86 23.01 -7.92
C ALA A 415 -2.62 23.37 -9.39
N GLU A 416 -1.59 24.17 -9.63
CA GLU A 416 -1.14 24.56 -10.96
C GLU A 416 -0.15 23.52 -11.50
N PHE A 417 -0.40 22.98 -12.68
CA PHE A 417 0.52 22.10 -13.37
C PHE A 417 1.70 22.91 -13.92
N ILE A 418 2.91 22.58 -13.48
CA ILE A 418 4.15 23.20 -13.94
C ILE A 418 4.77 22.34 -15.01
N GLY A 419 4.59 22.73 -16.27
CA GLY A 419 5.07 22.00 -17.44
C GLY A 419 4.23 22.29 -18.68
N VAL A 420 4.51 21.57 -19.74
CA VAL A 420 3.74 21.61 -20.99
C VAL A 420 2.98 20.29 -21.09
N ARG A 421 1.65 20.35 -21.21
CA ARG A 421 0.85 19.18 -21.62
C ARG A 421 1.18 18.83 -23.07
N LYS A 422 1.59 17.62 -23.30
CA LYS A 422 1.88 17.10 -24.64
C LYS A 422 0.65 16.50 -25.27
#